data_b03f5f3d42f500c4f16b9c27781443ee
#
_entry.id   b03f5f3d42f500c4f16b9c27781443ee
#
_cell.length_a   1.000
_cell.length_b   1.000
_cell.length_c   1.000
_cell.angle_alpha   90.00
_cell.angle_beta   90.00
_cell.angle_gamma   90.00
#
_symmetry.space_group_name_H-M   'P 1'
#
loop_
_entity.id
_entity.type
_entity.pdbx_description
1 polymer ?
#
loop_
_entity_poly.entity_id
_entity_poly.type
_entity_poly.pdbx_seq_one_letter_code
_entity_poly.pdbx_strand_id
1 'polypeptide(L)'
;MLPLASPALGSAGPTALLNSVTMLLADGQVNAPSLANWADVSTAAGCQTLVAALPDVDILINNAGIFEPKGFFEIPDEDWSRFFEVNVMSGVRLSRAYLPGMLKRNWGRIVFISSESALNIPKEMIHYGMTKTAQLAVSRGLAEMTRGSAVTVNSVLPGPTMSEGVETFVKGLAKQNGQSVDEAASVFIRQFRPTSLLQRFASVEEIANLVVYVASKQASATNGAALRAEGGIVQTIA
;
A
#
# COMPACT_ATOMS: atom_id res chain seq x y z
N MET A 1 20.08 23.58 -13.79
CA MET A 1 19.48 23.52 -12.43
C MET A 1 18.28 24.45 -12.46
N LEU A 2 17.10 23.93 -12.84
CA LEU A 2 15.85 24.67 -12.85
C LEU A 2 15.16 24.49 -11.51
N PRO A 3 14.64 25.52 -10.84
CA PRO A 3 13.90 25.37 -9.60
C PRO A 3 12.56 24.68 -9.91
N LEU A 4 12.31 23.54 -9.24
CA LEU A 4 10.99 22.91 -9.20
C LEU A 4 10.06 23.81 -8.38
N ALA A 5 9.34 24.70 -9.06
CA ALA A 5 8.16 25.31 -8.47
C ALA A 5 7.14 24.19 -8.28
N SER A 6 6.82 23.85 -7.02
CA SER A 6 5.66 23.01 -6.69
C SER A 6 4.41 23.70 -7.21
N PRO A 7 3.65 23.09 -8.14
CA PRO A 7 2.32 23.58 -8.43
C PRO A 7 1.46 23.35 -7.19
N ALA A 8 0.79 24.40 -6.71
CA ALA A 8 -0.28 24.26 -5.76
C ALA A 8 -1.33 23.32 -6.40
N LEU A 9 -1.38 22.07 -5.93
CA LEU A 9 -2.45 21.14 -6.25
C LEU A 9 -3.71 21.75 -5.66
N GLY A 10 -4.54 22.30 -6.57
CA GLY A 10 -5.87 22.75 -6.22
C GLY A 10 -6.54 21.65 -5.40
N SER A 11 -7.26 22.05 -4.35
CA SER A 11 -8.04 21.21 -3.45
C SER A 11 -8.87 20.19 -4.26
N ALA A 12 -8.28 19.05 -4.59
CA ALA A 12 -9.05 17.88 -4.95
C ALA A 12 -9.81 17.49 -3.69
N GLY A 13 -11.13 17.62 -3.75
CA GLY A 13 -12.01 17.25 -2.67
C GLY A 13 -11.78 15.80 -2.22
N PRO A 14 -12.36 15.36 -1.09
CA PRO A 14 -12.07 14.10 -0.41
C PRO A 14 -12.35 12.81 -1.21
N THR A 15 -12.61 12.89 -2.50
CA THR A 15 -13.07 11.81 -3.39
C THR A 15 -11.93 10.98 -4.03
N ALA A 16 -10.65 11.31 -3.80
CA ALA A 16 -9.52 10.58 -4.40
C ALA A 16 -8.87 9.54 -3.47
N LEU A 17 -9.46 9.27 -2.31
CA LEU A 17 -9.01 8.23 -1.38
C LEU A 17 -9.76 6.92 -1.68
N LEU A 18 -9.36 6.22 -2.72
CA LEU A 18 -9.71 4.80 -2.87
C LEU A 18 -8.92 3.99 -1.82
N ASN A 19 -9.36 4.09 -0.58
CA ASN A 19 -8.89 3.25 0.52
C ASN A 19 -9.53 1.87 0.39
N SER A 20 -9.07 1.08 -0.60
CA SER A 20 -9.57 -0.27 -0.77
C SER A 20 -8.94 -1.20 0.26
N VAL A 21 -9.74 -1.64 1.21
CA VAL A 21 -9.47 -2.84 1.98
C VAL A 21 -10.18 -3.97 1.27
N THR A 22 -9.43 -4.94 0.73
CA THR A 22 -10.02 -6.12 0.10
C THR A 22 -10.11 -7.24 1.13
N MET A 23 -11.31 -7.74 1.33
CA MET A 23 -11.62 -8.86 2.22
C MET A 23 -12.22 -10.01 1.41
N LEU A 24 -11.69 -11.20 1.59
CA LEU A 24 -12.14 -12.41 0.90
C LEU A 24 -12.53 -13.47 1.93
N LEU A 25 -13.56 -14.23 1.64
CA LEU A 25 -13.93 -15.45 2.36
C LEU A 25 -13.18 -16.65 1.76
N ALA A 26 -12.90 -17.67 2.58
CA ALA A 26 -12.08 -18.84 2.21
C ALA A 26 -12.66 -19.71 1.08
N ASP A 27 -13.93 -19.59 0.77
CA ASP A 27 -14.63 -20.33 -0.28
C ASP A 27 -14.48 -19.74 -1.69
N GLY A 28 -13.69 -18.68 -1.83
CA GLY A 28 -13.49 -18.00 -3.12
C GLY A 28 -14.67 -17.14 -3.58
N GLN A 29 -15.73 -17.05 -2.79
CA GLN A 29 -16.84 -16.14 -3.03
C GLN A 29 -16.39 -14.73 -2.66
N VAL A 30 -16.22 -13.87 -3.65
CA VAL A 30 -16.12 -12.43 -3.45
C VAL A 30 -17.52 -11.91 -3.11
N ASN A 31 -17.99 -12.20 -1.91
CA ASN A 31 -19.23 -11.66 -1.37
C ASN A 31 -18.95 -10.42 -0.52
N ALA A 32 -17.98 -9.62 -0.92
CA ALA A 32 -17.92 -8.27 -0.45
C ALA A 32 -18.67 -7.41 -1.49
N PRO A 33 -19.86 -6.87 -1.19
CA PRO A 33 -20.30 -5.67 -1.86
C PRO A 33 -19.13 -4.71 -1.74
N SER A 34 -18.87 -3.89 -2.75
CA SER A 34 -17.75 -2.93 -2.69
C SER A 34 -17.97 -2.00 -1.49
N LEU A 35 -17.48 -2.42 -0.32
CA LEU A 35 -17.57 -1.70 0.96
C LEU A 35 -16.68 -0.45 0.94
N ALA A 36 -15.99 -0.20 -0.17
CA ALA A 36 -15.17 0.99 -0.39
C ALA A 36 -15.91 2.32 -0.11
N ASN A 37 -17.24 2.31 -0.14
CA ASN A 37 -18.06 3.50 0.11
C ASN A 37 -18.67 3.55 1.51
N TRP A 38 -18.41 2.60 2.42
CA TRP A 38 -19.14 2.48 3.67
C TRP A 38 -18.38 2.92 4.91
N ALA A 39 -17.06 2.89 4.88
CA ALA A 39 -16.28 3.23 6.05
C ALA A 39 -14.91 3.85 5.66
N ASP A 40 -14.62 5.01 6.21
CA ASP A 40 -13.29 5.62 6.13
C ASP A 40 -12.33 4.93 7.10
N VAL A 41 -11.59 3.93 6.62
CA VAL A 41 -10.64 3.15 7.43
C VAL A 41 -9.43 3.97 7.91
N SER A 42 -9.26 5.22 7.48
CA SER A 42 -8.28 6.13 8.06
C SER A 42 -8.64 6.53 9.50
N THR A 43 -9.90 6.34 9.90
CA THR A 43 -10.41 6.67 11.23
C THR A 43 -10.70 5.42 12.07
N ALA A 44 -10.62 5.56 13.39
CA ALA A 44 -11.00 4.49 14.31
C ALA A 44 -12.48 4.11 14.17
N ALA A 45 -13.35 5.11 14.00
CA ALA A 45 -14.80 4.93 13.84
C ALA A 45 -15.12 4.16 12.55
N GLY A 46 -14.46 4.52 11.42
CA GLY A 46 -14.65 3.81 10.17
C GLY A 46 -14.17 2.36 10.24
N CYS A 47 -13.03 2.07 10.88
CA CYS A 47 -12.59 0.71 11.12
C CYS A 47 -13.62 -0.07 11.98
N GLN A 48 -14.19 0.53 13.01
CA GLN A 48 -15.22 -0.10 13.84
C GLN A 48 -16.49 -0.41 13.03
N THR A 49 -16.94 0.54 12.19
CA THR A 49 -18.08 0.33 11.29
C THR A 49 -17.85 -0.85 10.37
N LEU A 50 -16.66 -0.95 9.78
CA LEU A 50 -16.30 -2.06 8.89
C LEU A 50 -16.29 -3.40 9.62
N VAL A 51 -15.68 -3.46 10.81
CA VAL A 51 -15.62 -4.68 11.63
C VAL A 51 -17.02 -5.10 12.11
N ALA A 52 -17.90 -4.14 12.43
CA ALA A 52 -19.28 -4.45 12.80
C ALA A 52 -20.09 -5.05 11.62
N ALA A 53 -19.84 -4.55 10.40
CA ALA A 53 -20.49 -5.06 9.20
C ALA A 53 -19.93 -6.41 8.74
N LEU A 54 -18.65 -6.67 8.97
CA LEU A 54 -17.93 -7.90 8.61
C LEU A 54 -17.12 -8.40 9.81
N PRO A 55 -17.75 -9.09 10.76
CA PRO A 55 -17.09 -9.49 12.01
C PRO A 55 -16.01 -10.56 11.83
N ASP A 56 -16.11 -11.37 10.78
CA ASP A 56 -15.18 -12.46 10.47
C ASP A 56 -14.68 -12.36 9.04
N VAL A 57 -13.35 -12.43 8.88
CA VAL A 57 -12.70 -12.48 7.56
C VAL A 57 -11.56 -13.52 7.60
N ASP A 58 -11.32 -14.17 6.48
CA ASP A 58 -10.26 -15.16 6.33
C ASP A 58 -9.00 -14.54 5.72
N ILE A 59 -9.16 -13.52 4.87
CA ILE A 59 -8.08 -12.83 4.20
C ILE A 59 -8.28 -11.31 4.36
N LEU A 60 -7.28 -10.63 4.90
CA LEU A 60 -7.25 -9.19 5.05
C LEU A 60 -6.10 -8.60 4.22
N ILE A 61 -6.43 -7.79 3.23
CA ILE A 61 -5.45 -7.03 2.45
C ILE A 61 -5.50 -5.56 2.90
N ASN A 62 -4.49 -5.13 3.66
CA ASN A 62 -4.32 -3.74 4.09
C ASN A 62 -3.69 -2.93 2.96
N ASN A 63 -4.52 -2.39 2.06
CA ASN A 63 -4.10 -1.63 0.88
C ASN A 63 -4.40 -0.12 0.99
N ALA A 64 -5.06 0.32 2.04
CA ALA A 64 -5.31 1.75 2.26
C ALA A 64 -4.01 2.53 2.36
N GLY A 65 -3.91 3.65 1.62
CA GLY A 65 -2.70 4.45 1.65
C GLY A 65 -2.81 5.72 0.82
N ILE A 66 -2.06 6.72 1.24
CA ILE A 66 -1.88 7.99 0.54
C ILE A 66 -0.39 8.21 0.30
N PHE A 67 -0.09 8.96 -0.75
CA PHE A 67 1.25 9.45 -1.07
C PHE A 67 1.15 10.88 -1.61
N GLU A 68 2.17 11.68 -1.35
CA GLU A 68 2.26 13.06 -1.84
C GLU A 68 3.72 13.47 -1.85
N PRO A 69 4.30 13.84 -3.02
CA PRO A 69 5.63 14.43 -3.07
C PRO A 69 5.64 15.81 -2.38
N LYS A 70 6.51 15.96 -1.38
CA LYS A 70 6.68 17.22 -0.63
C LYS A 70 8.08 17.28 -0.04
N GLY A 71 8.78 18.41 -0.20
CA GLY A 71 10.10 18.63 0.38
C GLY A 71 10.06 18.56 1.91
N PHE A 72 11.11 18.00 2.52
CA PHE A 72 11.13 17.75 3.97
C PHE A 72 10.78 19.00 4.81
N PHE A 73 11.32 20.15 4.45
CA PHE A 73 11.08 21.41 5.17
C PHE A 73 9.69 22.02 4.96
N GLU A 74 8.93 21.47 4.03
CA GLU A 74 7.56 21.91 3.69
C GLU A 74 6.49 20.99 4.29
N ILE A 75 6.88 19.86 4.92
CA ILE A 75 5.96 18.90 5.50
C ILE A 75 5.55 19.37 6.91
N PRO A 76 4.30 19.83 7.13
CA PRO A 76 3.82 20.19 8.45
C PRO A 76 3.54 18.95 9.30
N ASP A 77 3.49 19.10 10.63
CA ASP A 77 3.26 18.00 11.58
C ASP A 77 1.93 17.28 11.34
N GLU A 78 0.92 18.01 10.85
CA GLU A 78 -0.39 17.46 10.50
C GLU A 78 -0.30 16.43 9.36
N ASP A 79 0.59 16.66 8.38
CA ASP A 79 0.80 15.69 7.29
C ASP A 79 1.47 14.42 7.82
N TRP A 80 2.47 14.53 8.70
CA TRP A 80 3.08 13.35 9.35
C TRP A 80 2.02 12.51 10.07
N SER A 81 1.15 13.16 10.84
CA SER A 81 0.07 12.51 11.58
C SER A 81 -0.95 11.88 10.63
N ARG A 82 -1.39 12.61 9.61
CA ARG A 82 -2.35 12.15 8.59
C ARG A 82 -1.82 10.92 7.84
N PHE A 83 -0.57 10.96 7.39
CA PHE A 83 0.04 9.83 6.70
C PHE A 83 0.15 8.59 7.61
N PHE A 84 0.50 8.79 8.88
CA PHE A 84 0.57 7.69 9.83
C PHE A 84 -0.81 7.08 10.11
N GLU A 85 -1.83 7.90 10.32
CA GLU A 85 -3.21 7.42 10.53
C GLU A 85 -3.74 6.63 9.36
N VAL A 86 -3.57 7.14 8.13
CA VAL A 86 -4.07 6.47 6.92
C VAL A 86 -3.26 5.22 6.59
N ASN A 87 -1.94 5.35 6.50
CA ASN A 87 -1.10 4.29 5.96
C ASN A 87 -0.77 3.19 6.97
N VAL A 88 -0.73 3.51 8.27
CA VAL A 88 -0.29 2.57 9.31
C VAL A 88 -1.44 2.16 10.21
N MET A 89 -2.11 3.13 10.83
CA MET A 89 -3.12 2.85 11.85
C MET A 89 -4.37 2.16 11.30
N SER A 90 -4.73 2.38 10.03
CA SER A 90 -5.78 1.59 9.37
C SER A 90 -5.51 0.08 9.45
N GLY A 91 -4.32 -0.33 9.01
CA GLY A 91 -3.92 -1.74 9.03
C GLY A 91 -3.73 -2.29 10.45
N VAL A 92 -3.22 -1.49 11.38
CA VAL A 92 -3.10 -1.87 12.81
C VAL A 92 -4.47 -2.15 13.41
N ARG A 93 -5.46 -1.27 13.20
CA ARG A 93 -6.82 -1.42 13.75
C ARG A 93 -7.52 -2.66 13.19
N LEU A 94 -7.49 -2.85 11.88
CA LEU A 94 -8.13 -4.00 11.23
C LEU A 94 -7.43 -5.31 11.57
N SER A 95 -6.11 -5.36 11.57
CA SER A 95 -5.37 -6.57 11.97
C SER A 95 -5.62 -6.93 13.42
N ARG A 96 -5.70 -5.94 14.33
CA ARG A 96 -6.06 -6.16 15.74
C ARG A 96 -7.45 -6.77 15.90
N ALA A 97 -8.40 -6.36 15.06
CA ALA A 97 -9.77 -6.89 15.11
C ALA A 97 -9.86 -8.32 14.60
N TYR A 98 -9.19 -8.66 13.48
CA TYR A 98 -9.40 -9.92 12.78
C TYR A 98 -8.42 -11.04 13.15
N LEU A 99 -7.17 -10.71 13.52
CA LEU A 99 -6.16 -11.72 13.85
C LEU A 99 -6.59 -12.70 14.95
N PRO A 100 -7.26 -12.30 16.05
CA PRO A 100 -7.70 -13.24 17.08
C PRO A 100 -8.65 -14.31 16.53
N GLY A 101 -9.60 -13.96 15.65
CA GLY A 101 -10.51 -14.89 14.98
C GLY A 101 -9.77 -15.86 14.06
N MET A 102 -8.82 -15.36 13.27
CA MET A 102 -7.95 -16.17 12.41
C MET A 102 -7.14 -17.20 13.21
N LEU A 103 -6.53 -16.78 14.33
CA LEU A 103 -5.77 -17.68 15.22
C LEU A 103 -6.68 -18.77 15.81
N LYS A 104 -7.88 -18.41 16.26
CA LYS A 104 -8.85 -19.36 16.80
C LYS A 104 -9.29 -20.43 15.78
N ARG A 105 -9.45 -20.04 14.51
CA ARG A 105 -9.78 -20.96 13.40
C ARG A 105 -8.55 -21.70 12.87
N ASN A 106 -7.35 -21.34 13.34
CA ASN A 106 -6.07 -21.84 12.86
C ASN A 106 -5.91 -21.66 11.33
N TRP A 107 -6.46 -20.59 10.77
CA TRP A 107 -6.26 -20.21 9.37
C TRP A 107 -6.56 -18.73 9.16
N GLY A 108 -5.74 -18.08 8.36
CA GLY A 108 -5.93 -16.70 7.95
C GLY A 108 -4.75 -16.15 7.18
N ARG A 109 -4.99 -15.04 6.47
CA ARG A 109 -3.97 -14.31 5.70
C ARG A 109 -4.12 -12.81 5.97
N ILE A 110 -3.02 -12.19 6.40
CA ILE A 110 -2.95 -10.73 6.49
C ILE A 110 -1.81 -10.28 5.58
N VAL A 111 -2.12 -9.39 4.65
CA VAL A 111 -1.15 -8.82 3.72
C VAL A 111 -1.17 -7.30 3.83
N PHE A 112 0.00 -6.69 4.06
CA PHE A 112 0.19 -5.25 3.99
C PHE A 112 0.73 -4.86 2.61
N ILE A 113 0.08 -3.94 1.94
CA ILE A 113 0.62 -3.35 0.72
C ILE A 113 1.50 -2.16 1.11
N SER A 114 2.78 -2.47 1.25
CA SER A 114 3.80 -1.48 1.58
C SER A 114 4.29 -0.76 0.30
N SER A 115 5.57 -0.68 0.08
CA SER A 115 6.20 -0.06 -1.10
C SER A 115 7.69 -0.39 -1.13
N GLU A 116 8.34 -0.30 -2.29
CA GLU A 116 9.80 -0.22 -2.40
C GLU A 116 10.37 0.94 -1.57
N SER A 117 9.57 2.01 -1.42
CA SER A 117 9.89 3.19 -0.62
C SER A 117 10.05 2.91 0.88
N ALA A 118 9.68 1.72 1.34
CA ALA A 118 9.97 1.27 2.70
C ALA A 118 11.44 0.90 2.92
N LEU A 119 12.15 0.52 1.85
CA LEU A 119 13.56 0.10 1.85
C LEU A 119 14.46 1.14 1.19
N ASN A 120 13.95 1.83 0.18
CA ASN A 120 14.63 2.88 -0.57
C ASN A 120 13.87 4.20 -0.41
N ILE A 121 14.02 4.83 0.76
CA ILE A 121 13.23 6.02 1.15
C ILE A 121 13.44 7.15 0.15
N PRO A 122 12.39 7.62 -0.56
CA PRO A 122 12.53 8.73 -1.50
C PRO A 122 12.66 10.06 -0.75
N LYS A 123 13.70 10.83 -1.08
CA LYS A 123 13.94 12.14 -0.44
C LYS A 123 12.81 13.14 -0.66
N GLU A 124 12.04 12.96 -1.73
CA GLU A 124 10.89 13.78 -2.08
C GLU A 124 9.59 13.36 -1.37
N MET A 125 9.62 12.28 -0.57
CA MET A 125 8.45 11.75 0.16
C MET A 125 8.87 11.03 1.45
N ILE A 126 9.69 11.66 2.30
CA ILE A 126 10.25 11.00 3.49
C ILE A 126 9.14 10.52 4.44
N HIS A 127 8.10 11.32 4.66
CA HIS A 127 6.95 10.98 5.51
C HIS A 127 6.19 9.74 4.97
N TYR A 128 6.05 9.61 3.64
CA TYR A 128 5.49 8.41 3.02
C TYR A 128 6.40 7.20 3.26
N GLY A 129 7.69 7.31 2.94
CA GLY A 129 8.66 6.22 3.14
C GLY A 129 8.68 5.73 4.58
N MET A 130 8.66 6.63 5.56
CA MET A 130 8.55 6.32 6.99
C MET A 130 7.32 5.45 7.29
N THR A 131 6.13 5.82 6.76
CA THR A 131 4.93 5.02 7.01
C THR A 131 4.99 3.64 6.36
N LYS A 132 5.60 3.52 5.18
CA LYS A 132 5.78 2.24 4.49
C LYS A 132 6.78 1.33 5.20
N THR A 133 7.83 1.88 5.81
CA THR A 133 8.74 1.14 6.70
C THR A 133 8.01 0.70 7.98
N ALA A 134 7.19 1.56 8.58
CA ALA A 134 6.40 1.22 9.75
C ALA A 134 5.44 0.04 9.49
N GLN A 135 4.84 -0.05 8.29
CA GLN A 135 4.03 -1.21 7.89
C GLN A 135 4.84 -2.51 7.91
N LEU A 136 6.12 -2.51 7.48
CA LEU A 136 6.98 -3.69 7.55
C LEU A 136 7.21 -4.13 9.00
N ALA A 137 7.48 -3.19 9.90
CA ALA A 137 7.68 -3.47 11.32
C ALA A 137 6.41 -4.08 11.95
N VAL A 138 5.24 -3.50 11.68
CA VAL A 138 3.94 -4.01 12.16
C VAL A 138 3.69 -5.41 11.62
N SER A 139 3.81 -5.61 10.31
CA SER A 139 3.62 -6.90 9.66
C SER A 139 4.52 -7.98 10.25
N ARG A 140 5.82 -7.68 10.42
CA ARG A 140 6.79 -8.60 10.99
C ARG A 140 6.45 -8.94 12.46
N GLY A 141 6.09 -7.94 13.26
CA GLY A 141 5.69 -8.15 14.66
C GLY A 141 4.42 -9.02 14.79
N LEU A 142 3.42 -8.79 13.92
CA LEU A 142 2.20 -9.62 13.89
C LEU A 142 2.49 -11.06 13.47
N ALA A 143 3.42 -11.29 12.53
CA ALA A 143 3.83 -12.63 12.14
C ALA A 143 4.42 -13.44 13.30
N GLU A 144 5.14 -12.81 14.23
CA GLU A 144 5.63 -13.51 15.44
C GLU A 144 4.50 -14.04 16.33
N MET A 145 3.35 -13.38 16.33
CA MET A 145 2.16 -13.80 17.07
C MET A 145 1.48 -15.03 16.47
N THR A 146 1.77 -15.35 15.20
CA THR A 146 1.15 -16.50 14.49
C THR A 146 1.93 -17.81 14.65
N ARG A 147 2.98 -17.84 15.44
CA ARG A 147 3.85 -19.01 15.64
C ARG A 147 3.06 -20.26 15.99
N GLY A 148 3.32 -21.34 15.26
CA GLY A 148 2.64 -22.63 15.48
C GLY A 148 1.23 -22.73 14.91
N SER A 149 0.77 -21.72 14.18
CA SER A 149 -0.54 -21.70 13.51
C SER A 149 -0.39 -21.76 11.98
N ALA A 150 -1.50 -21.94 11.27
CA ALA A 150 -1.58 -21.84 9.81
C ALA A 150 -1.92 -20.41 9.33
N VAL A 151 -1.91 -19.43 10.22
CA VAL A 151 -2.07 -18.01 9.88
C VAL A 151 -0.75 -17.42 9.42
N THR A 152 -0.76 -16.61 8.36
CA THR A 152 0.42 -15.89 7.89
C THR A 152 0.18 -14.40 7.78
N VAL A 153 1.22 -13.62 8.09
CA VAL A 153 1.24 -12.16 7.95
C VAL A 153 2.45 -11.76 7.13
N ASN A 154 2.23 -11.11 5.99
CA ASN A 154 3.30 -10.73 5.08
C ASN A 154 3.10 -9.28 4.58
N SER A 155 4.14 -8.72 3.99
CA SER A 155 4.07 -7.47 3.23
C SER A 155 4.42 -7.70 1.78
N VAL A 156 3.72 -7.04 0.87
CA VAL A 156 4.10 -6.91 -0.54
C VAL A 156 4.59 -5.49 -0.75
N LEU A 157 5.70 -5.35 -1.47
CA LEU A 157 6.39 -4.09 -1.75
C LEU A 157 6.33 -3.80 -3.25
N PRO A 158 5.27 -3.12 -3.72
CA PRO A 158 5.21 -2.66 -5.09
C PRO A 158 6.28 -1.59 -5.38
N GLY A 159 6.76 -1.56 -6.62
CA GLY A 159 7.41 -0.40 -7.21
C GLY A 159 6.39 0.59 -7.79
N PRO A 160 6.84 1.53 -8.63
CA PRO A 160 5.94 2.40 -9.37
C PRO A 160 4.94 1.57 -10.18
N THR A 161 3.67 1.74 -9.88
CA THR A 161 2.57 0.98 -10.47
C THR A 161 1.57 1.94 -11.08
N MET A 162 1.13 1.67 -12.31
CA MET A 162 0.18 2.51 -13.04
C MET A 162 -1.24 2.26 -12.53
N SER A 163 -1.49 2.71 -11.28
CA SER A 163 -2.83 2.76 -10.70
C SER A 163 -3.57 4.01 -11.17
N GLU A 164 -4.88 4.07 -11.00
CA GLU A 164 -5.73 5.20 -11.38
C GLU A 164 -5.21 6.56 -10.84
N GLY A 165 -4.79 6.59 -9.57
CA GLY A 165 -4.21 7.79 -8.95
C GLY A 165 -2.87 8.19 -9.56
N VAL A 166 -2.01 7.20 -9.87
CA VAL A 166 -0.71 7.43 -10.53
C VAL A 166 -0.91 7.85 -11.99
N GLU A 167 -1.85 7.26 -12.69
CA GLU A 167 -2.19 7.65 -14.07
C GLU A 167 -2.63 9.11 -14.13
N THR A 168 -3.48 9.54 -13.20
CA THR A 168 -3.91 10.93 -13.07
C THR A 168 -2.72 11.86 -12.82
N PHE A 169 -1.81 11.47 -11.93
CA PHE A 169 -0.58 12.22 -11.66
C PHE A 169 0.31 12.32 -12.90
N VAL A 170 0.55 11.21 -13.61
CA VAL A 170 1.39 11.20 -14.83
C VAL A 170 0.74 12.03 -15.96
N LYS A 171 -0.59 11.97 -16.13
CA LYS A 171 -1.32 12.83 -17.06
C LYS A 171 -1.13 14.32 -16.74
N GLY A 172 -1.11 14.67 -15.45
CA GLY A 172 -0.81 16.03 -14.99
C GLY A 172 0.60 16.48 -15.39
N LEU A 173 1.61 15.65 -15.17
CA LEU A 173 3.01 15.90 -15.56
C LEU A 173 3.13 16.05 -17.10
N ALA A 174 2.51 15.16 -17.85
CA ALA A 174 2.51 15.19 -19.31
C ALA A 174 1.97 16.54 -19.84
N LYS A 175 0.83 16.99 -19.28
CA LYS A 175 0.22 18.27 -19.64
C LYS A 175 1.13 19.46 -19.33
N GLN A 176 1.76 19.47 -18.13
CA GLN A 176 2.65 20.55 -17.71
C GLN A 176 3.90 20.67 -18.59
N ASN A 177 4.42 19.54 -19.06
CA ASN A 177 5.66 19.48 -19.84
C ASN A 177 5.43 19.45 -21.36
N GLY A 178 4.18 19.46 -21.83
CA GLY A 178 3.87 19.35 -23.26
C GLY A 178 4.29 18.03 -23.88
N GLN A 179 4.22 16.93 -23.11
CA GLN A 179 4.65 15.59 -23.48
C GLN A 179 3.46 14.64 -23.64
N SER A 180 3.65 13.52 -24.30
CA SER A 180 2.71 12.40 -24.20
C SER A 180 2.76 11.74 -22.80
N VAL A 181 1.73 10.99 -22.44
CA VAL A 181 1.66 10.27 -21.15
C VAL A 181 2.80 9.25 -21.05
N ASP A 182 3.09 8.54 -22.13
CA ASP A 182 4.16 7.53 -22.19
C ASP A 182 5.55 8.14 -22.03
N GLU A 183 5.79 9.30 -22.66
CA GLU A 183 7.03 10.05 -22.48
C GLU A 183 7.19 10.53 -21.03
N ALA A 184 6.14 11.11 -20.46
CA ALA A 184 6.15 11.58 -19.06
C ALA A 184 6.38 10.42 -18.08
N ALA A 185 5.74 9.27 -18.29
CA ALA A 185 5.94 8.06 -17.50
C ALA A 185 7.40 7.56 -17.60
N SER A 186 7.94 7.50 -18.80
CA SER A 186 9.32 7.06 -19.04
C SER A 186 10.35 8.01 -18.43
N VAL A 187 10.13 9.33 -18.54
CA VAL A 187 10.96 10.36 -17.90
C VAL A 187 10.91 10.22 -16.38
N PHE A 188 9.72 10.04 -15.81
CA PHE A 188 9.55 9.86 -14.37
C PHE A 188 10.38 8.68 -13.85
N ILE A 189 10.28 7.51 -14.47
CA ILE A 189 11.04 6.33 -14.05
C ILE A 189 12.54 6.59 -14.11
N ARG A 190 13.05 7.11 -15.22
CA ARG A 190 14.49 7.41 -15.36
C ARG A 190 15.00 8.42 -14.34
N GLN A 191 14.19 9.41 -13.98
CA GLN A 191 14.59 10.48 -13.07
C GLN A 191 14.49 10.10 -11.60
N PHE A 192 13.39 9.43 -11.20
CA PHE A 192 13.09 9.18 -9.80
C PHE A 192 13.35 7.72 -9.37
N ARG A 193 13.44 6.80 -10.32
CA ARG A 193 13.73 5.38 -10.07
C ARG A 193 14.78 4.83 -11.05
N PRO A 194 15.95 5.48 -11.14
CA PRO A 194 16.98 5.14 -12.14
C PRO A 194 17.50 3.71 -12.02
N THR A 195 17.40 3.11 -10.83
CA THR A 195 17.83 1.72 -10.56
C THR A 195 16.82 0.66 -11.01
N SER A 196 15.62 1.06 -11.44
CA SER A 196 14.61 0.11 -11.92
C SER A 196 15.15 -0.73 -13.08
N LEU A 197 15.08 -2.05 -12.95
CA LEU A 197 15.43 -2.97 -14.03
C LEU A 197 14.33 -3.07 -15.09
N LEU A 198 13.05 -2.85 -14.69
CA LEU A 198 11.93 -2.83 -15.63
C LEU A 198 11.90 -1.57 -16.49
N GLN A 199 12.43 -0.45 -16.02
CA GLN A 199 12.44 0.86 -16.71
C GLN A 199 11.04 1.34 -17.14
N ARG A 200 9.97 0.85 -16.51
CA ARG A 200 8.57 1.23 -16.72
C ARG A 200 7.78 1.11 -15.42
N PHE A 201 6.58 1.66 -15.42
CA PHE A 201 5.60 1.31 -14.39
C PHE A 201 5.19 -0.16 -14.52
N ALA A 202 4.97 -0.82 -13.40
CA ALA A 202 4.27 -2.10 -13.38
C ALA A 202 2.76 -1.86 -13.60
N SER A 203 2.04 -2.87 -14.09
CA SER A 203 0.59 -2.84 -14.09
C SER A 203 0.02 -3.23 -12.72
N VAL A 204 -1.24 -2.89 -12.46
CA VAL A 204 -1.91 -3.31 -11.23
C VAL A 204 -2.05 -4.83 -11.14
N GLU A 205 -2.21 -5.51 -12.27
CA GLU A 205 -2.30 -6.97 -12.37
C GLU A 205 -0.98 -7.65 -12.01
N GLU A 206 0.17 -7.09 -12.40
CA GLU A 206 1.49 -7.62 -12.03
C GLU A 206 1.67 -7.64 -10.50
N ILE A 207 1.19 -6.61 -9.82
CA ILE A 207 1.20 -6.55 -8.35
C ILE A 207 0.16 -7.51 -7.75
N ALA A 208 -1.07 -7.50 -8.30
CA ALA A 208 -2.16 -8.33 -7.82
C ALA A 208 -1.83 -9.83 -7.89
N ASN A 209 -1.09 -10.28 -8.91
CA ASN A 209 -0.65 -11.68 -9.04
C ASN A 209 0.18 -12.13 -7.82
N LEU A 210 1.10 -11.31 -7.33
CA LEU A 210 1.87 -11.61 -6.13
C LEU A 210 0.98 -11.58 -4.88
N VAL A 211 0.10 -10.60 -4.77
CA VAL A 211 -0.83 -10.47 -3.61
C VAL A 211 -1.73 -11.71 -3.53
N VAL A 212 -2.30 -12.15 -4.66
CA VAL A 212 -3.15 -13.35 -4.72
C VAL A 212 -2.37 -14.60 -4.31
N TYR A 213 -1.13 -14.75 -4.79
CA TYR A 213 -0.27 -15.86 -4.36
C TYR A 213 -0.04 -15.83 -2.85
N VAL A 214 0.37 -14.69 -2.29
CA VAL A 214 0.67 -14.54 -0.85
C VAL A 214 -0.56 -14.77 0.02
N ALA A 215 -1.74 -14.39 -0.47
CA ALA A 215 -3.03 -14.62 0.20
C ALA A 215 -3.55 -16.05 0.05
N SER A 216 -2.95 -16.86 -0.80
CA SER A 216 -3.44 -18.21 -1.12
C SER A 216 -2.95 -19.28 -0.11
N LYS A 217 -3.50 -20.50 -0.24
CA LYS A 217 -3.02 -21.66 0.51
C LYS A 217 -1.63 -22.11 0.07
N GLN A 218 -1.22 -21.84 -1.17
CA GLN A 218 0.06 -22.20 -1.73
C GLN A 218 1.24 -21.48 -1.04
N ALA A 219 0.98 -20.28 -0.48
CA ALA A 219 1.98 -19.50 0.25
C ALA A 219 2.11 -19.89 1.74
N SER A 220 1.73 -21.12 2.12
CA SER A 220 1.71 -21.57 3.53
C SER A 220 3.08 -21.54 4.22
N ALA A 221 4.17 -21.62 3.48
CA ALA A 221 5.54 -21.52 4.01
C ALA A 221 6.08 -20.07 4.06
N THR A 222 5.29 -19.08 3.58
CA THR A 222 5.69 -17.68 3.55
C THR A 222 5.01 -16.94 4.68
N ASN A 223 5.77 -16.59 5.74
CA ASN A 223 5.26 -15.87 6.90
C ASN A 223 6.32 -14.89 7.43
N GLY A 224 5.92 -13.68 7.74
CA GLY A 224 6.82 -12.61 8.20
C GLY A 224 7.73 -12.03 7.11
N ALA A 225 7.42 -12.28 5.84
CA ALA A 225 8.22 -11.85 4.70
C ALA A 225 7.81 -10.46 4.19
N ALA A 226 8.81 -9.75 3.62
CA ALA A 226 8.64 -8.54 2.83
C ALA A 226 8.95 -8.89 1.37
N LEU A 227 7.90 -9.15 0.57
CA LEU A 227 8.01 -9.68 -0.78
C LEU A 227 7.98 -8.54 -1.80
N ARG A 228 8.99 -8.48 -2.66
CA ARG A 228 9.19 -7.38 -3.60
C ARG A 228 8.56 -7.67 -4.96
N ALA A 229 7.78 -6.71 -5.46
CA ALA A 229 7.28 -6.64 -6.83
C ALA A 229 7.55 -5.21 -7.36
N GLU A 230 8.84 -4.80 -7.35
CA GLU A 230 9.24 -3.41 -7.49
C GLU A 230 10.16 -3.15 -8.71
N GLY A 231 10.33 -4.17 -9.55
CA GLY A 231 11.08 -4.02 -10.78
C GLY A 231 12.60 -3.89 -10.61
N GLY A 232 13.15 -4.36 -9.48
CA GLY A 232 14.58 -4.33 -9.21
C GLY A 232 15.12 -2.97 -8.80
N ILE A 233 14.28 -2.10 -8.23
CA ILE A 233 14.68 -0.77 -7.74
C ILE A 233 15.60 -0.88 -6.52
N VAL A 234 15.25 -1.77 -5.60
CA VAL A 234 16.00 -2.02 -4.37
C VAL A 234 17.21 -2.91 -4.68
N GLN A 235 18.41 -2.38 -4.53
CA GLN A 235 19.67 -3.02 -4.97
C GLN A 235 20.24 -4.04 -3.98
N THR A 236 19.53 -4.36 -2.89
CA THR A 236 19.98 -5.39 -1.94
C THR A 236 19.60 -6.79 -2.43
N ILE A 237 20.41 -7.79 -2.07
CA ILE A 237 20.16 -9.19 -2.41
C ILE A 237 18.94 -9.74 -1.65
N ALA A 238 18.70 -9.23 -0.45
CA ALA A 238 17.61 -9.60 0.45
C ALA A 238 16.92 -8.35 0.99
#